data_c4e21903a98cb6aa6220c166008e097c
#
_entry.id   c4e21903a98cb6aa6220c166008e097c
#
_cell.length_a   1.000
_cell.length_b   1.000
_cell.length_c   1.000
_cell.angle_alpha   90.00
_cell.angle_beta   90.00
_cell.angle_gamma   90.00
#
_symmetry.space_group_name_H-M   'P 1'
#
loop_
_entity.id
_entity.type
_entity.pdbx_description
1 polymer ?
#
loop_
_entity_poly.entity_id
_entity_poly.type
_entity_poly.pdbx_seq_one_letter_code
_entity_poly.pdbx_strand_id
1 'polypeptide(L)'
;MISLNGELISANEACVSPFDLGLTVGLGVFETMAAYDGKVFAYDLHHARLIKSAEVFALPVPERSVITAAITEVIDANLYQQGRYRIRVTLTGGVNQLGGGREQGDVMVTAQAADSASGGGSGSGSDLAKLAWVPFVINESAATAGVKSTSYADHVLAYRHALNAGADEALMLNSQGHLAEGSMSNVFVVKDGVVQTPSLASGCLPGVTRQLVIALCADLDLPIKECQLGAQDIDRADEIFLTSSLREVQAAVLLGPEARATEAVTGDVTGRLAEAYAEMIRKELS
;
A
#
# COMPACT_ATOMS: atom_id res chain seq x y z
N MET A 1 20.98 -9.21 -2.39
CA MET A 1 21.14 -9.42 -0.94
C MET A 1 19.86 -9.03 -0.23
N ILE A 2 19.56 -9.63 0.90
CA ILE A 2 18.47 -9.29 1.82
C ILE A 2 19.03 -9.25 3.25
N SER A 3 18.33 -8.61 4.17
CA SER A 3 18.61 -8.77 5.61
C SER A 3 17.60 -9.74 6.21
N LEU A 4 18.09 -10.74 6.92
CA LEU A 4 17.30 -11.66 7.73
C LEU A 4 17.84 -11.64 9.16
N ASN A 5 17.01 -11.19 10.11
CA ASN A 5 17.37 -11.04 11.53
C ASN A 5 18.63 -10.18 11.79
N GLY A 6 18.84 -9.17 10.93
CA GLY A 6 20.01 -8.27 11.01
C GLY A 6 21.27 -8.82 10.33
N GLU A 7 21.23 -9.99 9.72
CA GLU A 7 22.32 -10.53 8.92
C GLU A 7 22.06 -10.31 7.43
N LEU A 8 23.06 -9.77 6.73
CA LEU A 8 23.01 -9.58 5.29
C LEU A 8 23.40 -10.89 4.57
N ILE A 9 22.44 -11.51 3.91
CA ILE A 9 22.61 -12.81 3.26
C ILE A 9 22.16 -12.77 1.79
N SER A 10 22.60 -13.74 1.01
CA SER A 10 22.04 -13.97 -0.32
C SER A 10 20.56 -14.39 -0.22
N ALA A 11 19.70 -13.83 -1.08
CA ALA A 11 18.30 -14.23 -1.11
C ALA A 11 18.08 -15.73 -1.36
N ASN A 12 19.03 -16.38 -2.04
CA ASN A 12 18.98 -17.84 -2.30
C ASN A 12 19.39 -18.70 -1.11
N GLU A 13 20.03 -18.11 -0.10
CA GLU A 13 20.47 -18.78 1.13
C GLU A 13 19.53 -18.49 2.31
N ALA A 14 18.58 -17.58 2.13
CA ALA A 14 17.62 -17.23 3.16
C ALA A 14 16.70 -18.41 3.47
N CYS A 15 16.61 -18.77 4.74
CA CYS A 15 15.75 -19.82 5.23
C CYS A 15 14.82 -19.30 6.32
N VAL A 16 13.53 -19.54 6.15
CA VAL A 16 12.51 -19.36 7.18
C VAL A 16 12.04 -20.72 7.63
N SER A 17 11.82 -20.90 8.92
CA SER A 17 11.35 -22.18 9.47
C SER A 17 10.02 -22.60 8.82
N PRO A 18 9.84 -23.86 8.41
CA PRO A 18 8.53 -24.35 7.96
C PRO A 18 7.45 -24.34 9.06
N PHE A 19 7.85 -24.17 10.32
CA PHE A 19 6.95 -24.04 11.47
C PHE A 19 6.69 -22.59 11.87
N ASP A 20 7.21 -21.61 11.12
CA ASP A 20 6.94 -20.20 11.37
C ASP A 20 5.43 -19.91 11.20
N LEU A 21 4.83 -19.24 12.18
CA LEU A 21 3.42 -18.89 12.16
C LEU A 21 3.07 -17.87 11.06
N GLY A 22 4.04 -17.09 10.60
CA GLY A 22 3.88 -16.23 9.41
C GLY A 22 3.67 -17.05 8.13
N LEU A 23 4.31 -18.21 8.03
CA LEU A 23 4.16 -19.13 6.91
C LEU A 23 2.92 -20.04 7.06
N THR A 24 2.71 -20.60 8.25
CA THR A 24 1.70 -21.66 8.45
C THR A 24 0.28 -21.11 8.60
N VAL A 25 0.10 -19.93 9.19
CA VAL A 25 -1.21 -19.32 9.45
C VAL A 25 -1.30 -17.84 9.08
N GLY A 26 -0.30 -17.29 8.37
CA GLY A 26 -0.28 -15.90 7.96
C GLY A 26 -0.15 -14.91 9.12
N LEU A 27 0.42 -15.35 10.25
CA LEU A 27 0.61 -14.51 11.42
C LEU A 27 1.89 -13.71 11.27
N GLY A 28 1.76 -12.58 10.60
CA GLY A 28 2.85 -11.66 10.35
C GLY A 28 2.31 -10.33 9.83
N VAL A 29 3.16 -9.32 9.84
CA VAL A 29 2.85 -7.98 9.32
C VAL A 29 3.98 -7.52 8.41
N PHE A 30 3.65 -6.58 7.50
CA PHE A 30 4.67 -6.05 6.62
C PHE A 30 4.45 -4.59 6.29
N GLU A 31 5.52 -3.92 5.91
CA GLU A 31 5.50 -2.62 5.28
C GLU A 31 6.07 -2.69 3.86
N THR A 32 5.55 -1.80 3.01
CA THR A 32 6.09 -1.57 1.69
C THR A 32 6.29 -0.08 1.52
N MET A 33 7.53 0.32 1.30
CA MET A 33 7.95 1.71 1.21
C MET A 33 8.61 1.96 -0.15
N ALA A 34 8.49 3.18 -0.64
CA ALA A 34 9.30 3.63 -1.77
C ALA A 34 10.61 4.23 -1.24
N ALA A 35 11.70 3.89 -1.91
CA ALA A 35 12.98 4.56 -1.74
C ALA A 35 13.38 5.22 -3.06
N TYR A 36 13.94 6.41 -2.97
CA TYR A 36 14.41 7.20 -4.10
C TYR A 36 15.87 7.54 -3.84
N ASP A 37 16.73 7.19 -4.78
CA ASP A 37 18.17 7.45 -4.69
C ASP A 37 18.79 7.03 -3.34
N GLY A 38 18.40 5.85 -2.86
CA GLY A 38 18.88 5.27 -1.62
C GLY A 38 18.18 5.75 -0.34
N LYS A 39 17.26 6.71 -0.41
CA LYS A 39 16.55 7.25 0.76
C LYS A 39 15.09 6.80 0.78
N VAL A 40 14.63 6.27 1.91
CA VAL A 40 13.23 5.85 2.09
C VAL A 40 12.36 7.06 2.40
N PHE A 41 11.27 7.22 1.64
CA PHE A 41 10.29 8.28 1.86
C PHE A 41 9.28 7.90 2.94
N ALA A 42 8.90 8.87 3.78
CA ALA A 42 7.89 8.78 4.83
C ALA A 42 8.12 7.60 5.82
N TYR A 43 9.39 7.28 6.11
CA TYR A 43 9.75 6.16 6.97
C TYR A 43 9.01 6.18 8.31
N ASP A 44 8.90 7.33 8.97
CA ASP A 44 8.29 7.43 10.30
C ASP A 44 6.81 7.05 10.32
N LEU A 45 6.07 7.40 9.27
CA LEU A 45 4.66 7.01 9.13
C LEU A 45 4.52 5.50 8.86
N HIS A 46 5.40 4.94 8.06
CA HIS A 46 5.45 3.51 7.80
C HIS A 46 5.81 2.72 9.07
N HIS A 47 6.81 3.17 9.82
CA HIS A 47 7.21 2.55 11.07
C HIS A 47 6.11 2.61 12.12
N ALA A 48 5.42 3.75 12.25
CA ALA A 48 4.28 3.88 13.15
C ALA A 48 3.13 2.92 12.78
N ARG A 49 2.86 2.71 11.48
CA ARG A 49 1.85 1.76 11.04
C ARG A 49 2.31 0.31 11.24
N LEU A 50 3.59 0.00 11.04
CA LEU A 50 4.16 -1.32 11.35
C LEU A 50 3.92 -1.69 12.81
N ILE A 51 4.18 -0.77 13.74
CA ILE A 51 3.94 -0.96 15.18
C ILE A 51 2.45 -1.25 15.43
N LYS A 52 1.55 -0.41 14.94
CA LYS A 52 0.11 -0.61 15.10
C LYS A 52 -0.39 -1.94 14.53
N SER A 53 0.14 -2.35 13.38
CA SER A 53 -0.19 -3.65 12.79
C SER A 53 0.35 -4.82 13.61
N ALA A 54 1.56 -4.70 14.13
CA ALA A 54 2.19 -5.72 14.98
C ALA A 54 1.48 -5.88 16.33
N GLU A 55 1.00 -4.79 16.92
CA GLU A 55 0.23 -4.80 18.17
C GLU A 55 -1.02 -5.70 18.09
N VAL A 56 -1.72 -5.71 16.95
CA VAL A 56 -2.92 -6.55 16.75
C VAL A 56 -2.59 -8.04 16.89
N PHE A 57 -1.40 -8.45 16.47
CA PHE A 57 -0.93 -9.82 16.56
C PHE A 57 -0.02 -10.09 17.77
N ALA A 58 0.18 -9.09 18.61
CA ALA A 58 1.15 -9.13 19.72
C ALA A 58 2.56 -9.53 19.26
N LEU A 59 2.99 -9.05 18.09
CA LEU A 59 4.32 -9.28 17.57
C LEU A 59 5.29 -8.23 18.11
N PRO A 60 6.48 -8.63 18.60
CA PRO A 60 7.51 -7.69 18.98
C PRO A 60 8.04 -6.97 17.72
N VAL A 61 8.19 -5.65 17.82
CA VAL A 61 8.79 -4.83 16.76
C VAL A 61 10.21 -4.49 17.19
N PRO A 62 11.22 -4.75 16.36
CA PRO A 62 12.59 -4.32 16.65
C PRO A 62 12.71 -2.81 16.82
N GLU A 63 13.70 -2.37 17.55
CA GLU A 63 14.03 -0.97 17.67
C GLU A 63 14.19 -0.31 16.30
N ARG A 64 13.76 0.95 16.19
CA ARG A 64 13.82 1.72 14.94
C ARG A 64 15.20 1.67 14.28
N SER A 65 16.26 1.81 15.08
CA SER A 65 17.65 1.79 14.63
C SER A 65 18.05 0.49 13.96
N VAL A 66 17.53 -0.64 14.43
CA VAL A 66 17.78 -1.97 13.85
C VAL A 66 17.16 -2.07 12.46
N ILE A 67 15.90 -1.64 12.31
CA ILE A 67 15.20 -1.68 11.02
C ILE A 67 15.87 -0.73 10.02
N THR A 68 16.22 0.50 10.43
CA THR A 68 16.86 1.47 9.55
C THR A 68 18.25 1.02 9.11
N ALA A 69 19.05 0.43 10.01
CA ALA A 69 20.34 -0.15 9.65
C ALA A 69 20.20 -1.26 8.61
N ALA A 70 19.28 -2.20 8.83
CA ALA A 70 19.03 -3.29 7.89
C ALA A 70 18.56 -2.80 6.50
N ILE A 71 17.74 -1.74 6.45
CA ILE A 71 17.33 -1.10 5.18
C ILE A 71 18.54 -0.51 4.47
N THR A 72 19.38 0.25 5.17
CA THR A 72 20.58 0.88 4.60
C THR A 72 21.54 -0.19 4.05
N GLU A 73 21.84 -1.22 4.84
CA GLU A 73 22.71 -2.33 4.42
C GLU A 73 22.19 -3.05 3.16
N VAL A 74 20.87 -3.28 3.08
CA VAL A 74 20.27 -3.93 1.91
C VAL A 74 20.34 -3.02 0.68
N ILE A 75 20.11 -1.71 0.82
CA ILE A 75 20.24 -0.73 -0.26
C ILE A 75 21.68 -0.70 -0.77
N ASP A 76 22.65 -0.57 0.12
CA ASP A 76 24.08 -0.49 -0.21
C ASP A 76 24.58 -1.76 -0.89
N ALA A 77 24.24 -2.93 -0.33
CA ALA A 77 24.67 -4.22 -0.84
C ALA A 77 24.11 -4.57 -2.24
N ASN A 78 22.99 -3.96 -2.62
CA ASN A 78 22.39 -4.13 -3.95
C ASN A 78 22.70 -2.96 -4.91
N LEU A 79 23.53 -2.00 -4.48
CA LEU A 79 23.92 -0.81 -5.25
C LEU A 79 22.74 0.06 -5.69
N TYR A 80 21.71 0.15 -4.84
CA TYR A 80 20.47 0.88 -5.11
C TYR A 80 20.57 2.37 -4.68
N GLN A 81 21.65 3.04 -5.05
CA GLN A 81 21.87 4.44 -4.73
C GLN A 81 21.26 5.42 -5.74
N GLN A 82 20.76 4.93 -6.87
CA GLN A 82 20.08 5.75 -7.87
C GLN A 82 18.82 5.06 -8.36
N GLY A 83 17.76 5.83 -8.57
CA GLY A 83 16.49 5.34 -9.05
C GLY A 83 15.49 5.06 -7.94
N ARG A 84 14.43 4.36 -8.30
CA ARG A 84 13.30 4.08 -7.42
C ARG A 84 13.23 2.60 -7.05
N TYR A 85 13.03 2.31 -5.77
CA TYR A 85 13.05 0.95 -5.25
C TYR A 85 11.87 0.71 -4.32
N ARG A 86 11.44 -0.53 -4.30
CA ARG A 86 10.50 -1.07 -3.33
C ARG A 86 11.26 -1.68 -2.17
N ILE A 87 11.14 -1.10 -1.00
CA ILE A 87 11.64 -1.66 0.26
C ILE A 87 10.49 -2.39 0.94
N ARG A 88 10.71 -3.62 1.36
CA ARG A 88 9.74 -4.37 2.17
C ARG A 88 10.38 -4.81 3.47
N VAL A 89 9.72 -4.49 4.58
CA VAL A 89 10.01 -4.99 5.91
C VAL A 89 8.91 -5.96 6.29
N THR A 90 9.24 -7.17 6.70
CA THR A 90 8.28 -8.20 7.13
C THR A 90 8.66 -8.71 8.50
N LEU A 91 7.70 -8.77 9.41
CA LEU A 91 7.82 -9.39 10.72
C LEU A 91 6.93 -10.63 10.73
N THR A 92 7.47 -11.78 11.13
CA THR A 92 6.70 -13.03 11.23
C THR A 92 6.35 -13.38 12.67
N GLY A 93 5.44 -14.32 12.84
CA GLY A 93 5.07 -14.83 14.15
C GLY A 93 6.11 -15.78 14.78
N GLY A 94 7.14 -16.16 14.03
CA GLY A 94 8.17 -17.07 14.50
C GLY A 94 7.66 -18.50 14.77
N VAL A 95 8.55 -19.33 15.33
CA VAL A 95 8.23 -20.71 15.72
C VAL A 95 7.68 -20.69 17.15
N ASN A 96 6.37 -20.49 17.27
CA ASN A 96 5.68 -20.38 18.55
C ASN A 96 4.44 -21.27 18.61
N GLN A 97 3.91 -21.50 19.82
CA GLN A 97 2.62 -22.17 19.97
C GLN A 97 1.47 -21.20 19.67
N LEU A 98 0.43 -21.68 19.00
CA LEU A 98 -0.81 -20.91 18.78
C LEU A 98 -1.41 -20.54 20.15
N GLY A 99 -1.63 -19.23 20.37
CA GLY A 99 -2.18 -18.69 21.63
C GLY A 99 -1.18 -18.54 22.78
N GLY A 100 0.09 -18.93 22.61
CA GLY A 100 1.17 -18.69 23.57
C GLY A 100 1.73 -17.27 23.53
N GLY A 101 2.60 -16.95 24.50
CA GLY A 101 3.45 -15.73 24.43
C GLY A 101 4.35 -15.81 23.19
N ARG A 102 4.69 -14.63 22.64
CA ARG A 102 5.48 -14.59 21.42
C ARG A 102 6.91 -14.20 21.71
N GLU A 103 7.81 -15.07 21.35
CA GLU A 103 9.20 -14.71 21.14
C GLU A 103 9.33 -13.98 19.80
N GLN A 104 10.45 -13.34 19.57
CA GLN A 104 10.71 -12.63 18.32
C GLN A 104 10.67 -13.63 17.15
N GLY A 105 9.85 -13.34 16.14
CA GLY A 105 9.86 -14.03 14.86
C GLY A 105 10.93 -13.47 13.94
N ASP A 106 10.93 -13.93 12.70
CA ASP A 106 11.87 -13.45 11.69
C ASP A 106 11.56 -11.99 11.29
N VAL A 107 12.63 -11.22 11.15
CA VAL A 107 12.63 -9.86 10.62
C VAL A 107 13.34 -9.86 9.28
N MET A 108 12.59 -9.67 8.21
CA MET A 108 13.14 -9.65 6.85
C MET A 108 13.07 -8.26 6.25
N VAL A 109 14.18 -7.80 5.67
CA VAL A 109 14.22 -6.59 4.84
C VAL A 109 14.68 -6.95 3.44
N THR A 110 13.88 -6.59 2.45
CA THR A 110 14.18 -6.81 1.04
C THR A 110 14.08 -5.51 0.26
N ALA A 111 14.91 -5.37 -0.78
CA ALA A 111 14.82 -4.28 -1.74
C ALA A 111 14.75 -4.83 -3.16
N GLN A 112 13.93 -4.22 -3.99
CA GLN A 112 13.78 -4.57 -5.40
C GLN A 112 13.57 -3.30 -6.22
N ALA A 113 14.04 -3.26 -7.46
CA ALA A 113 13.72 -2.18 -8.38
C ALA A 113 12.19 -2.02 -8.46
N ALA A 114 11.71 -0.78 -8.38
CA ALA A 114 10.30 -0.49 -8.54
C ALA A 114 9.97 -0.37 -10.03
N ASP A 115 9.87 -1.52 -10.73
CA ASP A 115 9.45 -1.56 -12.12
C ASP A 115 7.95 -1.30 -12.24
N SER A 116 7.53 -0.78 -13.37
CA SER A 116 6.13 -0.56 -13.73
C SER A 116 5.28 -1.85 -13.65
N ALA A 117 5.90 -3.02 -13.74
CA ALA A 117 5.26 -4.33 -13.69
C ALA A 117 4.94 -4.83 -12.27
N SER A 118 5.49 -4.24 -11.21
CA SER A 118 5.33 -4.75 -9.83
C SER A 118 4.16 -4.12 -9.04
N GLY A 119 3.05 -3.77 -9.72
CA GLY A 119 1.87 -3.17 -9.09
C GLY A 119 2.06 -1.68 -8.76
N GLY A 120 3.20 -1.10 -9.11
CA GLY A 120 3.41 0.33 -9.20
C GLY A 120 3.27 0.72 -10.66
N GLY A 121 2.26 1.48 -11.03
CA GLY A 121 2.25 2.15 -12.32
C GLY A 121 3.57 2.88 -12.52
N SER A 122 3.99 3.08 -13.75
CA SER A 122 5.15 3.92 -14.04
C SER A 122 4.94 5.24 -13.29
N GLY A 123 5.81 5.58 -12.36
CA GLY A 123 5.73 6.81 -11.55
C GLY A 123 5.90 8.12 -12.33
N SER A 124 5.64 8.08 -13.63
CA SER A 124 5.38 9.23 -14.46
C SER A 124 3.86 9.37 -14.52
N GLY A 125 3.26 10.29 -13.81
CA GLY A 125 1.82 10.57 -13.69
C GLY A 125 0.99 10.65 -14.99
N SER A 126 1.39 9.95 -16.04
CA SER A 126 0.81 9.98 -17.37
C SER A 126 -0.08 8.78 -17.71
N ASP A 127 0.05 7.64 -17.03
CA ASP A 127 -0.72 6.45 -17.39
C ASP A 127 -1.90 6.25 -16.43
N LEU A 128 -3.12 6.37 -16.98
CA LEU A 128 -4.37 6.08 -16.28
C LEU A 128 -4.44 4.61 -15.89
N ALA A 129 -4.60 4.33 -14.59
CA ALA A 129 -4.85 2.98 -14.13
C ALA A 129 -6.28 2.55 -14.49
N LYS A 130 -6.42 1.37 -15.08
CA LYS A 130 -7.70 0.75 -15.37
C LYS A 130 -8.20 -0.01 -14.15
N LEU A 131 -9.43 0.24 -13.74
CA LEU A 131 -10.06 -0.36 -12.58
C LEU A 131 -11.13 -1.37 -12.98
N ALA A 132 -11.24 -2.46 -12.22
CA ALA A 132 -12.36 -3.40 -12.36
C ALA A 132 -12.94 -3.75 -10.99
N TRP A 133 -14.28 -3.83 -10.92
CA TRP A 133 -14.93 -4.42 -9.77
C TRP A 133 -14.63 -5.91 -9.67
N VAL A 134 -14.45 -6.39 -8.44
CA VAL A 134 -14.24 -7.82 -8.17
C VAL A 134 -15.35 -8.36 -7.27
N PRO A 135 -15.68 -9.68 -7.36
CA PRO A 135 -16.75 -10.28 -6.58
C PRO A 135 -16.35 -10.61 -5.13
N PHE A 136 -15.16 -10.22 -4.72
CA PHE A 136 -14.65 -10.44 -3.36
C PHE A 136 -14.93 -9.21 -2.51
N VAL A 137 -15.23 -9.44 -1.23
CA VAL A 137 -15.54 -8.35 -0.29
C VAL A 137 -14.54 -8.32 0.86
N ILE A 138 -14.25 -7.13 1.35
CA ILE A 138 -13.51 -6.93 2.60
C ILE A 138 -14.49 -7.10 3.76
N ASN A 139 -14.12 -7.91 4.73
CA ASN A 139 -14.87 -7.96 5.99
C ASN A 139 -14.34 -6.86 6.93
N GLU A 140 -15.05 -5.75 6.97
CA GLU A 140 -14.73 -4.58 7.81
C GLU A 140 -14.84 -4.87 9.32
N SER A 141 -15.50 -5.96 9.68
CA SER A 141 -15.63 -6.42 11.07
C SER A 141 -14.59 -7.48 11.46
N ALA A 142 -13.70 -7.85 10.53
CA ALA A 142 -12.63 -8.80 10.84
C ALA A 142 -11.65 -8.20 11.86
N ALA A 143 -11.08 -9.04 12.73
CA ALA A 143 -10.05 -8.62 13.68
C ALA A 143 -8.80 -8.04 12.99
N THR A 144 -8.60 -8.37 11.72
CA THR A 144 -7.47 -7.91 10.88
C THR A 144 -7.86 -6.80 9.90
N ALA A 145 -9.07 -6.24 10.01
CA ALA A 145 -9.49 -5.12 9.17
C ALA A 145 -8.55 -3.92 9.38
N GLY A 146 -8.07 -3.33 8.29
CA GLY A 146 -7.10 -2.23 8.32
C GLY A 146 -5.68 -2.61 8.75
N VAL A 147 -5.38 -3.89 8.97
CA VAL A 147 -4.04 -4.38 9.34
C VAL A 147 -3.25 -4.79 8.10
N LYS A 148 -1.99 -4.34 8.01
CA LYS A 148 -1.10 -4.75 6.92
C LYS A 148 -0.43 -6.08 7.24
N SER A 149 -1.23 -7.17 7.18
CA SER A 149 -0.81 -8.52 7.57
C SER A 149 -0.30 -9.35 6.39
N THR A 150 0.48 -10.40 6.67
CA THR A 150 0.90 -11.39 5.67
C THR A 150 -0.23 -12.30 5.20
N SER A 151 -1.37 -12.32 5.88
CA SER A 151 -2.63 -12.94 5.42
C SER A 151 -3.26 -12.13 4.28
N TYR A 152 -2.58 -12.04 3.15
CA TYR A 152 -2.89 -11.12 2.04
C TYR A 152 -3.51 -11.81 0.83
N ALA A 153 -3.97 -13.06 1.00
CA ALA A 153 -4.47 -13.89 -0.09
C ALA A 153 -5.68 -13.27 -0.82
N ASP A 154 -6.65 -12.73 -0.09
CA ASP A 154 -7.84 -12.12 -0.67
C ASP A 154 -7.49 -10.93 -1.58
N HIS A 155 -6.56 -10.08 -1.17
CA HIS A 155 -6.07 -8.97 -1.99
C HIS A 155 -5.33 -9.44 -3.25
N VAL A 156 -4.52 -10.50 -3.12
CA VAL A 156 -3.82 -11.09 -4.28
C VAL A 156 -4.81 -11.71 -5.26
N LEU A 157 -5.84 -12.39 -4.78
CA LEU A 157 -6.90 -12.95 -5.62
C LEU A 157 -7.72 -11.84 -6.31
N ALA A 158 -8.04 -10.77 -5.58
CA ALA A 158 -8.70 -9.59 -6.14
C ALA A 158 -7.86 -8.97 -7.26
N TYR A 159 -6.57 -8.75 -7.02
CA TYR A 159 -5.64 -8.23 -8.02
C TYR A 159 -5.58 -9.12 -9.28
N ARG A 160 -5.43 -10.43 -9.10
CA ARG A 160 -5.42 -11.38 -10.23
C ARG A 160 -6.73 -11.37 -11.01
N HIS A 161 -7.87 -11.25 -10.33
CA HIS A 161 -9.17 -11.13 -10.99
C HIS A 161 -9.23 -9.87 -11.88
N ALA A 162 -8.78 -8.73 -11.36
CA ALA A 162 -8.71 -7.48 -12.13
C ALA A 162 -7.78 -7.61 -13.35
N LEU A 163 -6.58 -8.19 -13.18
CA LEU A 163 -5.65 -8.43 -14.29
C LEU A 163 -6.28 -9.31 -15.40
N ASN A 164 -7.00 -10.36 -15.01
CA ASN A 164 -7.71 -11.24 -15.96
C ASN A 164 -8.84 -10.51 -16.72
N ALA A 165 -9.40 -9.45 -16.13
CA ALA A 165 -10.37 -8.58 -16.77
C ALA A 165 -9.73 -7.46 -17.62
N GLY A 166 -8.40 -7.41 -17.73
CA GLY A 166 -7.66 -6.38 -18.45
C GLY A 166 -7.52 -5.05 -17.70
N ALA A 167 -7.74 -5.07 -16.39
CA ALA A 167 -7.55 -3.92 -15.50
C ALA A 167 -6.18 -3.96 -14.82
N ASP A 168 -5.74 -2.81 -14.29
CA ASP A 168 -4.47 -2.64 -13.60
C ASP A 168 -4.64 -2.71 -12.07
N GLU A 169 -5.89 -2.61 -11.58
CA GLU A 169 -6.21 -2.63 -10.15
C GLU A 169 -7.68 -3.06 -9.94
N ALA A 170 -7.93 -3.72 -8.81
CA ALA A 170 -9.26 -4.08 -8.36
C ALA A 170 -9.92 -2.93 -7.58
N LEU A 171 -11.26 -2.87 -7.62
CA LEU A 171 -12.07 -2.16 -6.63
C LEU A 171 -12.82 -3.17 -5.78
N MET A 172 -12.72 -3.03 -4.46
CA MET A 172 -13.31 -3.93 -3.49
C MET A 172 -14.38 -3.22 -2.66
N LEU A 173 -15.54 -3.83 -2.57
CA LEU A 173 -16.57 -3.43 -1.62
C LEU A 173 -16.34 -4.13 -0.28
N ASN A 174 -16.92 -3.60 0.78
CA ASN A 174 -17.02 -4.31 2.06
C ASN A 174 -18.30 -5.16 2.12
N SER A 175 -18.51 -5.88 3.23
CA SER A 175 -19.67 -6.77 3.40
C SER A 175 -21.01 -6.02 3.41
N GLN A 176 -21.01 -4.71 3.61
CA GLN A 176 -22.19 -3.84 3.59
C GLN A 176 -22.45 -3.24 2.19
N GLY A 177 -21.63 -3.56 1.19
CA GLY A 177 -21.72 -3.02 -0.16
C GLY A 177 -21.14 -1.62 -0.34
N HIS A 178 -20.38 -1.12 0.64
CA HIS A 178 -19.67 0.15 0.51
C HIS A 178 -18.27 -0.07 -0.07
N LEU A 179 -17.79 0.89 -0.84
CA LEU A 179 -16.43 0.92 -1.35
C LEU A 179 -15.44 0.96 -0.17
N ALA A 180 -14.45 0.09 -0.21
CA ALA A 180 -13.40 0.05 0.78
C ALA A 180 -12.08 0.55 0.21
N GLU A 181 -11.47 -0.18 -0.71
CA GLU A 181 -10.17 0.15 -1.29
C GLU A 181 -9.90 -0.62 -2.58
N GLY A 182 -8.73 -0.42 -3.17
CA GLY A 182 -8.18 -1.32 -4.19
C GLY A 182 -7.49 -2.54 -3.57
N SER A 183 -7.03 -3.48 -4.41
CA SER A 183 -6.29 -4.63 -3.90
C SER A 183 -4.92 -4.26 -3.31
N MET A 184 -4.27 -3.23 -3.86
CA MET A 184 -2.93 -2.78 -3.46
C MET A 184 -2.88 -1.26 -3.17
N SER A 185 -4.02 -0.58 -3.13
CA SER A 185 -4.13 0.88 -3.08
C SER A 185 -5.38 1.34 -2.33
N ASN A 186 -5.33 2.56 -1.77
CA ASN A 186 -6.56 3.24 -1.40
C ASN A 186 -7.13 3.97 -2.63
N VAL A 187 -8.43 4.26 -2.59
CA VAL A 187 -9.15 4.91 -3.67
C VAL A 187 -9.71 6.25 -3.21
N PHE A 188 -9.70 7.21 -4.12
CA PHE A 188 -10.29 8.52 -3.98
C PHE A 188 -11.16 8.82 -5.19
N VAL A 189 -12.20 9.60 -4.97
CA VAL A 189 -13.02 10.18 -6.02
C VAL A 189 -13.07 11.69 -5.86
N VAL A 190 -13.19 12.41 -6.96
CA VAL A 190 -13.50 13.84 -6.95
C VAL A 190 -14.89 14.01 -7.53
N LYS A 191 -15.72 14.78 -6.82
CA LYS A 191 -17.05 15.14 -7.30
C LYS A 191 -17.37 16.58 -6.96
N ASP A 192 -17.72 17.36 -7.96
CA ASP A 192 -18.01 18.79 -7.84
C ASP A 192 -16.92 19.56 -7.08
N GLY A 193 -15.64 19.23 -7.37
CA GLY A 193 -14.45 19.80 -6.74
C GLY A 193 -14.17 19.33 -5.31
N VAL A 194 -14.95 18.39 -4.76
CA VAL A 194 -14.74 17.80 -3.43
C VAL A 194 -14.03 16.47 -3.56
N VAL A 195 -12.87 16.33 -2.93
CA VAL A 195 -12.16 15.05 -2.81
C VAL A 195 -12.86 14.18 -1.76
N GLN A 196 -13.09 12.92 -2.06
CA GLN A 196 -13.73 11.97 -1.14
C GLN A 196 -12.96 10.64 -1.14
N THR A 197 -12.88 10.00 0.03
CA THR A 197 -12.26 8.68 0.17
C THR A 197 -13.04 7.85 1.20
N PRO A 198 -13.09 6.53 1.05
CA PRO A 198 -13.69 5.67 2.05
C PRO A 198 -13.12 5.93 3.44
N SER A 199 -14.00 6.03 4.44
CA SER A 199 -13.59 6.14 5.84
C SER A 199 -12.96 4.82 6.30
N LEU A 200 -12.12 4.86 7.34
CA LEU A 200 -11.48 3.65 7.87
C LEU A 200 -12.49 2.62 8.39
N ALA A 201 -13.71 3.05 8.73
CA ALA A 201 -14.81 2.15 9.08
C ALA A 201 -15.24 1.22 7.92
N SER A 202 -14.84 1.50 6.68
CA SER A 202 -15.06 0.60 5.53
C SER A 202 -14.22 -0.68 5.59
N GLY A 203 -13.23 -0.75 6.49
CA GLY A 203 -12.25 -1.83 6.58
C GLY A 203 -10.99 -1.60 5.74
N CYS A 204 -10.89 -0.47 5.05
CA CYS A 204 -9.71 -0.16 4.23
C CYS A 204 -8.45 0.05 5.08
N LEU A 205 -7.30 -0.21 4.47
CA LEU A 205 -6.01 0.05 5.10
C LEU A 205 -5.84 1.56 5.37
N PRO A 206 -5.36 1.98 6.57
CA PRO A 206 -4.92 3.35 6.82
C PRO A 206 -3.62 3.62 6.05
N GLY A 207 -3.73 3.91 4.75
CA GLY A 207 -2.60 4.10 3.85
C GLY A 207 -1.74 5.30 4.24
N VAL A 208 -0.41 5.16 4.18
CA VAL A 208 0.51 6.29 4.42
C VAL A 208 0.32 7.36 3.34
N THR A 209 0.31 6.95 2.08
CA THR A 209 0.06 7.89 0.97
C THR A 209 -1.34 8.51 1.08
N ARG A 210 -2.36 7.71 1.47
CA ARG A 210 -3.71 8.23 1.74
C ARG A 210 -3.68 9.34 2.80
N GLN A 211 -2.99 9.14 3.91
CA GLN A 211 -2.85 10.13 4.99
C GLN A 211 -2.17 11.40 4.51
N LEU A 212 -1.09 11.27 3.72
CA LEU A 212 -0.37 12.41 3.17
C LEU A 212 -1.21 13.19 2.16
N VAL A 213 -1.98 12.52 1.31
CA VAL A 213 -2.91 13.17 0.36
C VAL A 213 -4.03 13.91 1.08
N ILE A 214 -4.57 13.36 2.17
CA ILE A 214 -5.56 14.07 3.00
C ILE A 214 -4.95 15.37 3.57
N ALA A 215 -3.70 15.32 4.05
CA ALA A 215 -3.00 16.52 4.53
C ALA A 215 -2.74 17.53 3.40
N LEU A 216 -2.29 17.07 2.22
CA LEU A 216 -2.09 17.92 1.05
C LEU A 216 -3.37 18.60 0.58
N CYS A 217 -4.54 17.98 0.72
CA CYS A 217 -5.80 18.64 0.41
C CYS A 217 -6.00 19.90 1.26
N ALA A 218 -5.63 19.87 2.55
CA ALA A 218 -5.70 21.04 3.42
C ALA A 218 -4.70 22.13 2.99
N ASP A 219 -3.47 21.74 2.63
CA ASP A 219 -2.43 22.68 2.18
C ASP A 219 -2.77 23.35 0.83
N LEU A 220 -3.58 22.69 0.01
CA LEU A 220 -4.01 23.17 -1.31
C LEU A 220 -5.42 23.82 -1.31
N ASP A 221 -6.04 24.02 -0.15
CA ASP A 221 -7.42 24.50 0.01
C ASP A 221 -8.44 23.64 -0.78
N LEU A 222 -8.20 22.33 -0.89
CA LEU A 222 -9.12 21.37 -1.51
C LEU A 222 -10.05 20.77 -0.45
N PRO A 223 -11.37 20.90 -0.61
CA PRO A 223 -12.30 20.27 0.32
C PRO A 223 -12.17 18.73 0.25
N ILE A 224 -12.02 18.08 1.41
CA ILE A 224 -11.86 16.63 1.54
C ILE A 224 -12.86 16.05 2.53
N LYS A 225 -13.38 14.83 2.25
CA LYS A 225 -14.27 14.08 3.13
C LYS A 225 -13.85 12.62 3.18
N GLU A 226 -13.71 12.10 4.40
CA GLU A 226 -13.70 10.67 4.67
C GLU A 226 -15.16 10.24 4.93
N CYS A 227 -15.74 9.42 4.05
CA CYS A 227 -17.17 9.09 4.09
C CYS A 227 -17.45 7.69 3.57
N GLN A 228 -18.70 7.24 3.67
CA GLN A 228 -19.16 6.06 2.98
C GLN A 228 -19.36 6.39 1.51
N LEU A 229 -18.77 5.56 0.65
CA LEU A 229 -18.92 5.60 -0.80
C LEU A 229 -19.45 4.27 -1.30
N GLY A 230 -20.15 4.25 -2.42
CA GLY A 230 -20.62 3.05 -3.07
C GLY A 230 -20.24 3.02 -4.55
N ALA A 231 -20.66 1.99 -5.26
CA ALA A 231 -20.39 1.85 -6.70
C ALA A 231 -20.88 3.08 -7.49
N GLN A 232 -22.04 3.63 -7.11
CA GLN A 232 -22.62 4.79 -7.77
C GLN A 232 -21.77 6.06 -7.66
N ASP A 233 -20.96 6.19 -6.60
CA ASP A 233 -20.08 7.35 -6.42
C ASP A 233 -18.89 7.26 -7.38
N ILE A 234 -18.41 6.06 -7.68
CA ILE A 234 -17.41 5.79 -8.72
C ILE A 234 -17.98 6.16 -10.10
N ASP A 235 -19.21 5.70 -10.41
CA ASP A 235 -19.85 5.95 -11.72
C ASP A 235 -20.13 7.44 -11.98
N ARG A 236 -20.33 8.23 -10.92
CA ARG A 236 -20.64 9.66 -10.97
C ARG A 236 -19.44 10.56 -10.70
N ALA A 237 -18.29 10.00 -10.42
CA ALA A 237 -17.08 10.76 -10.14
C ALA A 237 -16.66 11.60 -11.36
N ASP A 238 -16.16 12.79 -11.12
CA ASP A 238 -15.52 13.62 -12.14
C ASP A 238 -14.07 13.13 -12.36
N GLU A 239 -13.41 12.71 -11.26
CA GLU A 239 -12.07 12.09 -11.27
C GLU A 239 -12.03 10.91 -10.31
N ILE A 240 -11.21 9.90 -10.64
CA ILE A 240 -10.87 8.79 -9.76
C ILE A 240 -9.35 8.72 -9.70
N PHE A 241 -8.81 8.51 -8.51
CA PHE A 241 -7.39 8.24 -8.37
C PHE A 241 -7.09 7.25 -7.26
N LEU A 242 -5.95 6.61 -7.38
CA LEU A 242 -5.42 5.63 -6.46
C LEU A 242 -4.22 6.18 -5.69
N THR A 243 -4.01 5.67 -4.48
CA THR A 243 -2.84 6.01 -3.69
C THR A 243 -2.18 4.77 -3.09
N SER A 244 -0.87 4.66 -3.24
CA SER A 244 -0.02 3.70 -2.53
C SER A 244 1.43 4.20 -2.53
N SER A 245 2.30 3.60 -1.73
CA SER A 245 3.72 3.98 -1.68
C SER A 245 4.43 3.85 -3.04
N LEU A 246 3.97 2.92 -3.90
CA LEU A 246 4.58 2.71 -5.22
C LEU A 246 3.81 3.36 -6.38
N ARG A 247 2.50 3.59 -6.23
CA ARG A 247 1.69 4.32 -7.22
C ARG A 247 1.74 5.83 -7.00
N GLU A 248 2.11 6.26 -5.79
CA GLU A 248 2.00 7.66 -5.37
C GLU A 248 0.55 8.13 -5.49
N VAL A 249 0.28 9.13 -6.31
CA VAL A 249 -1.06 9.57 -6.69
C VAL A 249 -1.23 9.27 -8.18
N GLN A 250 -2.04 8.28 -8.51
CA GLN A 250 -2.23 7.82 -9.89
C GLN A 250 -3.69 7.97 -10.31
N ALA A 251 -3.92 8.72 -11.37
CA ALA A 251 -5.24 8.84 -12.00
C ALA A 251 -5.74 7.47 -12.46
N ALA A 252 -7.06 7.26 -12.42
CA ALA A 252 -7.63 5.97 -12.74
C ALA A 252 -8.99 6.10 -13.45
N VAL A 253 -9.39 5.03 -14.15
CA VAL A 253 -10.66 4.93 -14.87
C VAL A 253 -11.27 3.55 -14.69
N LEU A 254 -12.59 3.47 -14.47
CA LEU A 254 -13.30 2.21 -14.38
C LEU A 254 -13.44 1.57 -15.77
N LEU A 255 -13.14 0.27 -15.90
CA LEU A 255 -13.46 -0.51 -17.09
C LEU A 255 -14.91 -0.96 -17.06
N GLY A 256 -15.62 -0.86 -18.20
CA GLY A 256 -16.97 -1.40 -18.35
C GLY A 256 -17.66 -0.83 -19.57
N PRO A 257 -18.75 -1.47 -20.05
CA PRO A 257 -19.54 -1.00 -21.19
C PRO A 257 -20.26 0.33 -20.89
N GLU A 258 -20.44 0.67 -19.63
CA GLU A 258 -21.01 1.92 -19.15
C GLU A 258 -19.92 2.87 -18.62
N ALA A 259 -18.65 2.46 -18.66
CA ALA A 259 -17.56 3.40 -18.39
C ALA A 259 -17.80 4.60 -19.31
N ARG A 260 -18.26 5.71 -18.74
CA ARG A 260 -18.13 6.96 -19.45
C ARG A 260 -16.66 6.98 -19.83
N ALA A 261 -16.40 7.02 -21.14
CA ALA A 261 -15.14 7.52 -21.62
C ALA A 261 -15.10 8.98 -21.14
N THR A 262 -14.89 9.17 -19.83
CA THR A 262 -14.28 10.41 -19.36
C THR A 262 -13.01 10.41 -20.18
N GLU A 263 -12.97 11.33 -21.15
CA GLU A 263 -11.77 11.54 -21.94
C GLU A 263 -10.62 11.41 -20.96
N ALA A 264 -9.70 10.51 -21.25
CA ALA A 264 -8.66 10.04 -20.31
C ALA A 264 -7.71 11.20 -19.98
N VAL A 265 -8.21 12.18 -19.27
CA VAL A 265 -7.49 13.34 -18.80
C VAL A 265 -7.30 13.17 -17.31
N THR A 266 -6.06 13.23 -16.88
CA THR A 266 -5.75 13.48 -15.47
C THR A 266 -6.54 14.73 -15.09
N GLY A 267 -7.51 14.60 -14.21
CA GLY A 267 -8.33 15.76 -13.80
C GLY A 267 -7.46 16.79 -13.10
N ASP A 268 -7.92 18.01 -13.04
CA ASP A 268 -7.18 19.14 -12.44
C ASP A 268 -6.81 18.87 -10.98
N VAL A 269 -7.74 18.32 -10.20
CA VAL A 269 -7.53 18.04 -8.77
C VAL A 269 -6.50 16.92 -8.57
N THR A 270 -6.62 15.83 -9.32
CA THR A 270 -5.67 14.73 -9.26
C THR A 270 -4.26 15.16 -9.69
N GLY A 271 -4.17 15.97 -10.75
CA GLY A 271 -2.90 16.53 -11.22
C GLY A 271 -2.20 17.38 -10.16
N ARG A 272 -2.93 18.30 -9.54
CA ARG A 272 -2.42 19.17 -8.46
C ARG A 272 -1.93 18.36 -7.27
N LEU A 273 -2.67 17.32 -6.85
CA LEU A 273 -2.29 16.45 -5.76
C LEU A 273 -1.05 15.61 -6.11
N ALA A 274 -0.95 15.11 -7.34
CA ALA A 274 0.22 14.35 -7.79
C ALA A 274 1.49 15.22 -7.80
N GLU A 275 1.41 16.45 -8.30
CA GLU A 275 2.51 17.41 -8.30
C GLU A 275 2.95 17.77 -6.87
N ALA A 276 1.99 18.07 -5.98
CA ALA A 276 2.26 18.40 -4.60
C ALA A 276 2.89 17.22 -3.84
N TYR A 277 2.44 15.99 -4.11
CA TYR A 277 3.02 14.79 -3.53
C TYR A 277 4.46 14.56 -4.01
N ALA A 278 4.72 14.74 -5.30
CA ALA A 278 6.09 14.65 -5.85
C ALA A 278 7.01 15.73 -5.27
N GLU A 279 6.51 16.94 -5.04
CA GLU A 279 7.27 18.00 -4.37
C GLU A 279 7.58 17.66 -2.90
N MET A 280 6.61 17.06 -2.19
CA MET A 280 6.81 16.58 -0.81
C MET A 280 7.93 15.54 -0.75
N ILE A 281 7.96 14.57 -1.68
CA ILE A 281 9.05 13.59 -1.79
C ILE A 281 10.39 14.30 -1.96
N ARG A 282 10.49 15.23 -2.91
CA ARG A 282 11.75 15.98 -3.16
C ARG A 282 12.23 16.73 -1.93
N LYS A 283 11.32 17.39 -1.20
CA LYS A 283 11.66 18.15 0.01
C LYS A 283 12.12 17.27 1.17
N GLU A 284 11.47 16.14 1.40
CA GLU A 284 11.85 15.24 2.50
C GLU A 284 13.21 14.57 2.25
N LEU A 285 13.52 14.28 0.98
CA LEU A 285 14.72 13.53 0.62
C LEU A 285 15.92 14.41 0.24
N SER A 286 15.72 15.72 0.12
CA SER A 286 16.82 16.68 -0.10
C SER A 286 17.66 16.83 1.17
#